data_e86822a3796edc7eb14be701c94128a0
#
_entry.id   e86822a3796edc7eb14be701c94128a0
#
_cell.length_a   1.000
_cell.length_b   1.000
_cell.length_c   1.000
_cell.angle_alpha   90.00
_cell.angle_beta   90.00
_cell.angle_gamma   90.00
#
_symmetry.space_group_name_H-M   'P 1'
#
loop_
_entity.id
_entity.type
_entity.pdbx_description
1 polymer ?
#
loop_
_entity_poly.entity_id
_entity_poly.type
_entity_poly.pdbx_seq_one_letter_code
_entity_poly.pdbx_strand_id
1 'polypeptide(L)'
;MTIGNFGNLLMLICLLASFTQSLYLLPKKIDIDYRVLSRAPFFASLLAFTLLIYIFISSDFNYQLVVNNSHSEKPLIYKIAGAWGNHEGSLLLWILVLTIFNFIFSYSKIKHVDFKKNVMAFQSLMIFGFTLFLLFTSNPFLETEITVNEGLGLNPVLQDLLLAIHPPILYVGYVGYSLVLSFAVGGMISNKVDREWAEWLHPWVLIAWIFLTLGIGLGLSLIHISEPTRQWS
;
A
#
# COMPACT_ATOMS: atom_id res chain seq x y z
N MET A 1 4.88 -1.99 25.73
CA MET A 1 4.57 -1.36 24.42
C MET A 1 3.54 -2.26 23.78
N THR A 2 2.34 -1.76 23.49
CA THR A 2 1.30 -2.54 22.81
C THR A 2 1.67 -2.77 21.36
N ILE A 3 1.05 -3.76 20.69
CA ILE A 3 1.25 -4.00 19.26
C ILE A 3 0.82 -2.74 18.46
N GLY A 4 -0.25 -2.07 18.89
CA GLY A 4 -0.73 -0.84 18.26
C GLY A 4 0.29 0.30 18.35
N ASN A 5 0.91 0.50 19.51
CA ASN A 5 1.97 1.49 19.67
C ASN A 5 3.18 1.18 18.77
N PHE A 6 3.51 -0.10 18.59
CA PHE A 6 4.59 -0.51 17.70
C PHE A 6 4.22 -0.29 16.22
N GLY A 7 2.98 -0.60 15.83
CA GLY A 7 2.46 -0.31 14.49
C GLY A 7 2.51 1.20 14.19
N ASN A 8 2.06 2.04 15.11
CA ASN A 8 2.12 3.50 14.99
C ASN A 8 3.56 4.02 14.87
N LEU A 9 4.51 3.44 15.64
CA LEU A 9 5.93 3.79 15.51
C LEU A 9 6.49 3.45 14.12
N LEU A 10 6.14 2.28 13.58
CA LEU A 10 6.55 1.89 12.23
C LEU A 10 5.99 2.85 11.16
N MET A 11 4.72 3.25 11.30
CA MET A 11 4.13 4.24 10.39
C MET A 11 4.79 5.61 10.52
N LEU A 12 5.19 6.02 11.71
CA LEU A 12 5.96 7.26 11.91
C LEU A 12 7.35 7.16 11.28
N ILE A 13 8.03 6.03 11.37
CA ILE A 13 9.31 5.79 10.67
C ILE A 13 9.11 5.87 9.15
N CYS A 14 8.04 5.26 8.61
CA CYS A 14 7.68 5.36 7.20
C CYS A 14 7.47 6.82 6.79
N LEU A 15 6.73 7.60 7.58
CA LEU A 15 6.45 9.01 7.35
C LEU A 15 7.74 9.84 7.30
N LEU A 16 8.59 9.74 8.32
CA LEU A 16 9.80 10.54 8.43
C LEU A 16 10.84 10.19 7.35
N ALA A 17 10.99 8.90 7.06
CA ALA A 17 11.94 8.46 6.03
C ALA A 17 11.47 8.88 4.62
N SER A 18 10.18 8.77 4.31
CA SER A 18 9.63 9.23 3.03
C SER A 18 9.67 10.76 2.89
N PHE A 19 9.38 11.49 3.97
CA PHE A 19 9.59 12.94 3.99
C PHE A 19 11.04 13.30 3.68
N THR A 20 12.01 12.70 4.38
CA THR A 20 13.43 12.96 4.17
C THR A 20 13.84 12.67 2.72
N GLN A 21 13.36 11.56 2.13
CA GLN A 21 13.64 11.23 0.73
C GLN A 21 12.99 12.21 -0.25
N SER A 22 11.80 12.74 0.06
CA SER A 22 11.13 13.73 -0.79
C SER A 22 11.90 15.06 -0.89
N LEU A 23 12.74 15.38 0.11
CA LEU A 23 13.56 16.57 0.12
C LEU A 23 14.63 16.61 -1.00
N TYR A 24 14.90 15.50 -1.69
CA TYR A 24 15.73 15.52 -2.91
C TYR A 24 15.16 16.38 -4.04
N LEU A 25 13.86 16.72 -4.01
CA LEU A 25 13.24 17.69 -4.94
C LEU A 25 13.75 19.12 -4.69
N LEU A 26 14.29 19.39 -3.50
CA LEU A 26 14.86 20.69 -3.18
C LEU A 26 16.29 20.83 -3.78
N PRO A 27 16.72 22.04 -4.14
CA PRO A 27 18.03 22.26 -4.74
C PRO A 27 19.23 22.04 -3.81
N LYS A 28 18.98 21.74 -2.52
CA LYS A 28 20.00 21.41 -1.55
C LYS A 28 20.50 19.98 -1.74
N LYS A 29 21.83 19.80 -1.79
CA LYS A 29 22.44 18.47 -1.87
C LYS A 29 22.25 17.74 -0.53
N ILE A 30 21.42 16.72 -0.53
CA ILE A 30 21.30 15.75 0.56
C ILE A 30 22.29 14.63 0.25
N ASP A 31 23.24 14.40 1.15
CA ASP A 31 24.32 13.41 0.97
C ASP A 31 24.00 12.07 1.66
N ILE A 32 22.73 11.64 1.62
CA ILE A 32 22.31 10.34 2.11
C ILE A 32 22.03 9.45 0.89
N ASP A 33 22.49 8.19 0.92
CA ASP A 33 22.22 7.26 -0.17
C ASP A 33 20.68 7.03 -0.30
N TYR A 34 20.15 7.34 -1.47
CA TYR A 34 18.73 7.15 -1.79
C TYR A 34 18.26 5.71 -1.62
N ARG A 35 19.16 4.71 -1.73
CA ARG A 35 18.83 3.30 -1.49
C ARG A 35 18.57 3.03 -0.01
N VAL A 36 19.33 3.65 0.88
CA VAL A 36 19.11 3.54 2.34
C VAL A 36 17.77 4.18 2.70
N LEU A 37 17.50 5.36 2.15
CA LEU A 37 16.23 6.07 2.39
C LEU A 37 15.01 5.31 1.86
N SER A 38 15.13 4.53 0.77
CA SER A 38 14.01 3.73 0.26
C SER A 38 13.75 2.46 1.06
N ARG A 39 14.76 1.94 1.76
CA ARG A 39 14.62 0.73 2.60
C ARG A 39 13.76 0.98 3.83
N ALA A 40 13.95 2.11 4.49
CA ALA A 40 13.26 2.40 5.75
C ALA A 40 11.72 2.42 5.59
N PRO A 41 11.11 3.19 4.65
CA PRO A 41 9.67 3.17 4.47
C PRO A 41 9.16 1.81 4.01
N PHE A 42 9.92 1.07 3.18
CA PHE A 42 9.53 -0.27 2.74
C PHE A 42 9.44 -1.25 3.92
N PHE A 43 10.50 -1.41 4.70
CA PHE A 43 10.48 -2.36 5.82
C PHE A 43 9.52 -1.92 6.92
N ALA A 44 9.38 -0.61 7.17
CA ALA A 44 8.43 -0.11 8.15
C ALA A 44 6.97 -0.40 7.73
N SER A 45 6.58 -0.13 6.49
CA SER A 45 5.24 -0.42 6.00
C SER A 45 4.96 -1.92 5.89
N LEU A 46 5.96 -2.73 5.49
CA LEU A 46 5.85 -4.18 5.44
C LEU A 46 5.61 -4.77 6.83
N LEU A 47 6.39 -4.35 7.83
CA LEU A 47 6.21 -4.81 9.20
C LEU A 47 4.88 -4.33 9.79
N ALA A 48 4.48 -3.07 9.54
CA ALA A 48 3.19 -2.56 9.99
C ALA A 48 2.02 -3.36 9.39
N PHE A 49 2.07 -3.67 8.09
CA PHE A 49 1.03 -4.48 7.45
C PHE A 49 1.03 -5.93 7.95
N THR A 50 2.20 -6.52 8.20
CA THR A 50 2.32 -7.85 8.81
C THR A 50 1.73 -7.88 10.22
N LEU A 51 1.98 -6.84 11.02
CA LEU A 51 1.35 -6.70 12.34
C LEU A 51 -0.16 -6.58 12.25
N LEU A 52 -0.68 -5.83 11.29
CA LEU A 52 -2.12 -5.73 11.08
C LEU A 52 -2.72 -7.10 10.75
N ILE A 53 -2.11 -7.86 9.84
CA ILE A 53 -2.53 -9.24 9.54
C ILE A 53 -2.50 -10.11 10.81
N TYR A 54 -1.45 -10.00 11.63
CA TYR A 54 -1.33 -10.75 12.87
C TYR A 54 -2.48 -10.43 13.85
N ILE A 55 -2.83 -9.16 14.03
CA ILE A 55 -3.94 -8.71 14.89
C ILE A 55 -5.27 -9.32 14.39
N PHE A 56 -5.50 -9.39 13.08
CA PHE A 56 -6.69 -10.04 12.51
C PHE A 56 -6.70 -11.55 12.70
N ILE A 57 -5.56 -12.24 12.50
CA ILE A 57 -5.45 -13.69 12.69
C ILE A 57 -5.69 -14.08 14.15
N SER A 58 -5.11 -13.32 15.08
CA SER A 58 -5.27 -13.55 16.52
C SER A 58 -6.66 -13.17 17.05
N SER A 59 -7.50 -12.53 16.21
CA SER A 59 -8.81 -11.99 16.62
C SER A 59 -8.69 -11.09 17.87
N ASP A 60 -7.71 -10.17 17.82
CA ASP A 60 -7.45 -9.24 18.93
C ASP A 60 -8.48 -8.09 18.90
N PHE A 61 -9.57 -8.26 19.63
CA PHE A 61 -10.67 -7.29 19.72
C PHE A 61 -10.35 -6.06 20.58
N ASN A 62 -9.11 -5.88 21.02
CA ASN A 62 -8.66 -4.59 21.56
C ASN A 62 -8.50 -3.52 20.47
N TYR A 63 -8.55 -3.90 19.19
CA TYR A 63 -8.43 -2.99 18.04
C TYR A 63 -9.77 -2.76 17.37
N GLN A 64 -10.17 -1.48 17.23
CA GLN A 64 -11.46 -1.09 16.64
C GLN A 64 -11.66 -1.68 15.24
N LEU A 65 -10.59 -1.74 14.45
CA LEU A 65 -10.64 -2.27 13.10
C LEU A 65 -10.99 -3.77 13.07
N VAL A 66 -10.47 -4.55 14.01
CA VAL A 66 -10.75 -6.00 14.13
C VAL A 66 -12.18 -6.21 14.62
N VAL A 67 -12.63 -5.45 15.62
CA VAL A 67 -14.03 -5.50 16.09
C VAL A 67 -15.01 -5.27 14.95
N ASN A 68 -14.76 -4.29 14.11
CA ASN A 68 -15.67 -3.91 13.04
C ASN A 68 -15.64 -4.88 11.84
N ASN A 69 -14.55 -5.64 11.62
CA ASN A 69 -14.32 -6.37 10.37
C ASN A 69 -13.95 -7.85 10.56
N SER A 70 -13.95 -8.39 11.77
CA SER A 70 -13.60 -9.78 12.02
C SER A 70 -14.52 -10.45 13.05
N HIS A 71 -14.39 -11.75 13.18
CA HIS A 71 -15.11 -12.59 14.16
C HIS A 71 -14.24 -13.82 14.49
N SER A 72 -14.29 -14.33 15.72
CA SER A 72 -13.44 -15.44 16.17
C SER A 72 -13.64 -16.73 15.36
N GLU A 73 -14.87 -17.03 14.95
CA GLU A 73 -15.23 -18.27 14.23
C GLU A 73 -14.95 -18.20 12.71
N LYS A 74 -14.43 -17.08 12.18
CA LYS A 74 -14.18 -16.99 10.74
C LYS A 74 -13.01 -17.85 10.28
N PRO A 75 -13.13 -18.47 9.09
CA PRO A 75 -12.00 -19.12 8.44
C PRO A 75 -10.81 -18.19 8.29
N LEU A 76 -9.59 -18.73 8.47
CA LEU A 76 -8.33 -17.98 8.47
C LEU A 76 -8.17 -17.04 7.26
N ILE A 77 -8.57 -17.51 6.07
CA ILE A 77 -8.45 -16.73 4.83
C ILE A 77 -9.27 -15.43 4.89
N TYR A 78 -10.45 -15.46 5.49
CA TYR A 78 -11.29 -14.28 5.64
C TYR A 78 -10.86 -13.38 6.81
N LYS A 79 -10.18 -13.93 7.82
CA LYS A 79 -9.49 -13.11 8.83
C LYS A 79 -8.36 -12.31 8.18
N ILE A 80 -7.53 -12.97 7.37
CA ILE A 80 -6.45 -12.32 6.62
C ILE A 80 -7.00 -11.26 5.65
N ALA A 81 -8.05 -11.60 4.89
CA ALA A 81 -8.70 -10.68 3.97
C ALA A 81 -9.34 -9.47 4.69
N GLY A 82 -9.77 -9.65 5.92
CA GLY A 82 -10.23 -8.56 6.79
C GLY A 82 -9.21 -7.44 6.96
N ALA A 83 -7.90 -7.75 6.90
CA ALA A 83 -6.86 -6.74 7.02
C ALA A 83 -6.89 -5.68 5.90
N TRP A 84 -7.38 -6.00 4.70
CA TRP A 84 -7.55 -5.04 3.60
C TRP A 84 -9.01 -4.88 3.15
N GLY A 85 -9.95 -5.59 3.75
CA GLY A 85 -11.38 -5.51 3.45
C GLY A 85 -12.09 -4.28 4.06
N ASN A 86 -11.35 -3.27 4.49
CA ASN A 86 -11.81 -2.04 5.12
C ASN A 86 -10.99 -0.85 4.63
N HIS A 87 -11.42 0.36 4.97
CA HIS A 87 -10.76 1.59 4.52
C HIS A 87 -9.33 1.74 5.05
N GLU A 88 -9.11 1.55 6.34
CA GLU A 88 -7.85 1.81 7.03
C GLU A 88 -6.78 0.80 6.60
N GLY A 89 -7.13 -0.47 6.59
CA GLY A 89 -6.20 -1.53 6.21
C GLY A 89 -5.89 -1.55 4.71
N SER A 90 -6.88 -1.21 3.86
CA SER A 90 -6.65 -1.06 2.42
C SER A 90 -5.72 0.10 2.11
N LEU A 91 -5.82 1.21 2.86
CA LEU A 91 -4.91 2.35 2.71
C LEU A 91 -3.48 2.00 3.17
N LEU A 92 -3.33 1.18 4.22
CA LEU A 92 -2.02 0.67 4.63
C LEU A 92 -1.40 -0.24 3.55
N LEU A 93 -2.21 -1.11 2.93
CA LEU A 93 -1.78 -1.92 1.78
C LEU A 93 -1.36 -1.03 0.59
N TRP A 94 -2.09 0.04 0.32
CA TRP A 94 -1.74 1.03 -0.69
C TRP A 94 -0.35 1.63 -0.45
N ILE A 95 -0.07 2.08 0.79
CA ILE A 95 1.23 2.61 1.19
C ILE A 95 2.32 1.53 1.00
N LEU A 96 2.05 0.30 1.40
CA LEU A 96 2.99 -0.82 1.20
C LEU A 96 3.33 -1.00 -0.29
N VAL A 97 2.35 -0.98 -1.19
CA VAL A 97 2.59 -1.10 -2.63
C VAL A 97 3.41 0.08 -3.16
N LEU A 98 3.10 1.32 -2.74
CA LEU A 98 3.91 2.50 -3.07
C LEU A 98 5.38 2.33 -2.67
N THR A 99 5.62 1.84 -1.45
CA THR A 99 6.97 1.64 -0.93
C THR A 99 7.70 0.49 -1.63
N ILE A 100 7.01 -0.60 -2.01
CA ILE A 100 7.55 -1.70 -2.82
C ILE A 100 8.07 -1.17 -4.17
N PHE A 101 7.27 -0.39 -4.88
CA PHE A 101 7.69 0.18 -6.18
C PHE A 101 8.89 1.11 -6.02
N ASN A 102 8.90 1.98 -5.00
CA ASN A 102 10.02 2.86 -4.70
C ASN A 102 11.30 2.06 -4.36
N PHE A 103 11.16 1.02 -3.52
CA PHE A 103 12.25 0.14 -3.12
C PHE A 103 12.85 -0.60 -4.33
N ILE A 104 12.03 -1.27 -5.13
CA ILE A 104 12.49 -2.03 -6.31
C ILE A 104 13.14 -1.06 -7.32
N PHE A 105 12.53 0.10 -7.55
CA PHE A 105 13.08 1.12 -8.45
C PHE A 105 14.45 1.62 -7.99
N SER A 106 14.72 1.69 -6.68
CA SER A 106 16.02 2.09 -6.13
C SER A 106 17.18 1.21 -6.63
N TYR A 107 16.92 -0.04 -7.01
CA TYR A 107 17.90 -0.98 -7.56
C TYR A 107 17.93 -1.01 -9.09
N SER A 108 17.13 -0.20 -9.77
CA SER A 108 17.17 -0.11 -11.24
C SER A 108 18.56 0.28 -11.74
N LYS A 109 18.95 -0.24 -12.89
CA LYS A 109 20.28 -0.01 -13.52
C LYS A 109 20.40 1.33 -14.26
N ILE A 110 19.51 2.28 -13.97
CA ILE A 110 19.54 3.62 -14.58
C ILE A 110 20.77 4.37 -14.11
N LYS A 111 21.62 4.78 -15.08
CA LYS A 111 22.90 5.48 -14.81
C LYS A 111 22.72 6.97 -14.50
N HIS A 112 21.60 7.56 -14.92
CA HIS A 112 21.31 8.99 -14.72
C HIS A 112 20.84 9.23 -13.28
N VAL A 113 21.80 9.57 -12.41
CA VAL A 113 21.56 9.63 -10.94
C VAL A 113 20.54 10.71 -10.57
N ASP A 114 20.63 11.91 -11.16
CA ASP A 114 19.72 13.01 -10.84
C ASP A 114 18.28 12.70 -11.25
N PHE A 115 18.09 12.13 -12.43
CA PHE A 115 16.76 11.63 -12.86
C PHE A 115 16.22 10.62 -11.85
N LYS A 116 17.01 9.61 -11.51
CA LYS A 116 16.61 8.57 -10.57
C LYS A 116 16.24 9.14 -9.19
N LYS A 117 17.03 10.09 -8.68
CA LYS A 117 16.74 10.78 -7.42
C LYS A 117 15.41 11.55 -7.49
N ASN A 118 15.15 12.27 -8.58
CA ASN A 118 13.93 13.03 -8.75
C ASN A 118 12.67 12.13 -8.84
N VAL A 119 12.76 11.00 -9.55
CA VAL A 119 11.68 9.99 -9.60
C VAL A 119 11.38 9.45 -8.20
N MET A 120 12.42 9.03 -7.46
CA MET A 120 12.28 8.48 -6.12
C MET A 120 11.78 9.52 -5.12
N ALA A 121 12.21 10.77 -5.25
CA ALA A 121 11.77 11.84 -4.38
C ALA A 121 10.28 12.17 -4.57
N PHE A 122 9.79 12.18 -5.80
CA PHE A 122 8.36 12.40 -6.06
C PHE A 122 7.52 11.21 -5.61
N GLN A 123 7.98 9.97 -5.85
CA GLN A 123 7.35 8.76 -5.31
C GLN A 123 7.26 8.82 -3.78
N SER A 124 8.34 9.26 -3.12
CA SER A 124 8.37 9.40 -1.65
C SER A 124 7.48 10.52 -1.13
N LEU A 125 7.28 11.59 -1.90
CA LEU A 125 6.31 12.63 -1.57
C LEU A 125 4.89 12.07 -1.53
N MET A 126 4.53 11.18 -2.46
CA MET A 126 3.24 10.48 -2.43
C MET A 126 3.14 9.55 -1.22
N ILE A 127 4.18 8.75 -0.95
CA ILE A 127 4.23 7.89 0.24
C ILE A 127 4.03 8.72 1.51
N PHE A 128 4.72 9.84 1.64
CA PHE A 128 4.58 10.77 2.75
C PHE A 128 3.14 11.26 2.91
N GLY A 129 2.52 11.75 1.82
CA GLY A 129 1.15 12.27 1.84
C GLY A 129 0.14 11.22 2.27
N PHE A 130 0.19 10.00 1.71
CA PHE A 130 -0.71 8.90 2.08
C PHE A 130 -0.46 8.41 3.50
N THR A 131 0.79 8.34 3.94
CA THR A 131 1.12 7.93 5.33
C THR A 131 0.65 8.97 6.34
N LEU A 132 0.79 10.26 6.01
CA LEU A 132 0.26 11.35 6.83
C LEU A 132 -1.25 11.25 6.96
N PHE A 133 -1.94 11.08 5.83
CA PHE A 133 -3.39 10.89 5.81
C PHE A 133 -3.81 9.69 6.66
N LEU A 134 -3.16 8.52 6.50
CA LEU A 134 -3.46 7.32 7.28
C LEU A 134 -3.33 7.57 8.78
N LEU A 135 -2.24 8.17 9.24
CA LEU A 135 -1.99 8.40 10.66
C LEU A 135 -3.01 9.34 11.31
N PHE A 136 -3.47 10.37 10.59
CA PHE A 136 -4.34 11.40 11.16
C PHE A 136 -5.83 11.14 10.97
N THR A 137 -6.23 10.39 9.96
CA THR A 137 -7.66 10.23 9.61
C THR A 137 -8.15 8.78 9.66
N SER A 138 -7.26 7.79 9.50
CA SER A 138 -7.66 6.41 9.25
C SER A 138 -6.68 5.42 9.86
N ASN A 139 -6.32 5.62 11.13
CA ASN A 139 -5.30 4.82 11.81
C ASN A 139 -5.77 3.37 12.04
N PRO A 140 -5.13 2.35 11.40
CA PRO A 140 -5.53 0.95 11.54
C PRO A 140 -5.20 0.34 12.91
N PHE A 141 -4.36 1.00 13.71
CA PHE A 141 -3.92 0.55 15.04
C PHE A 141 -4.65 1.27 16.18
N LEU A 142 -5.82 1.84 15.91
CA LEU A 142 -6.62 2.47 16.94
C LEU A 142 -7.19 1.42 17.89
N GLU A 143 -6.89 1.58 19.19
CA GLU A 143 -7.40 0.72 20.24
C GLU A 143 -8.85 1.08 20.58
N THR A 144 -9.64 0.09 21.00
CA THR A 144 -11.03 0.31 21.48
C THR A 144 -11.02 0.86 22.89
N GLU A 145 -11.95 1.76 23.20
CA GLU A 145 -12.14 2.27 24.56
C GLU A 145 -12.94 1.27 25.43
N ILE A 146 -13.66 0.35 24.82
CA ILE A 146 -14.55 -0.60 25.50
C ILE A 146 -14.05 -2.01 25.22
N THR A 147 -13.99 -2.84 26.26
CA THR A 147 -13.66 -4.26 26.12
C THR A 147 -14.79 -4.98 25.39
N VAL A 148 -14.51 -5.50 24.21
CA VAL A 148 -15.46 -6.24 23.36
C VAL A 148 -15.02 -7.69 23.31
N ASN A 149 -15.92 -8.64 23.61
CA ASN A 149 -15.61 -10.06 23.64
C ASN A 149 -15.65 -10.70 22.23
N GLU A 150 -16.34 -10.07 21.28
CA GLU A 150 -16.51 -10.62 19.93
C GLU A 150 -16.68 -9.48 18.91
N GLY A 151 -16.30 -9.72 17.64
CA GLY A 151 -16.40 -8.73 16.57
C GLY A 151 -17.70 -8.83 15.78
N LEU A 152 -18.03 -7.74 15.06
CA LEU A 152 -19.24 -7.62 14.25
C LEU A 152 -19.21 -8.49 12.97
N GLY A 153 -18.03 -8.93 12.58
CA GLY A 153 -17.82 -9.77 11.40
C GLY A 153 -17.50 -8.98 10.12
N LEU A 154 -16.91 -9.67 9.18
CA LEU A 154 -16.62 -9.12 7.84
C LEU A 154 -17.91 -9.05 7.03
N ASN A 155 -18.04 -8.03 6.19
CA ASN A 155 -19.17 -7.90 5.26
C ASN A 155 -19.37 -9.22 4.47
N PRO A 156 -20.57 -9.81 4.45
CA PRO A 156 -20.85 -11.08 3.74
C PRO A 156 -20.43 -11.09 2.27
N VAL A 157 -20.49 -9.95 1.60
CA VAL A 157 -20.04 -9.78 0.20
C VAL A 157 -18.55 -10.06 0.06
N LEU A 158 -17.74 -9.75 1.07
CA LEU A 158 -16.29 -9.98 1.09
C LEU A 158 -15.89 -11.41 1.50
N GLN A 159 -16.84 -12.28 1.76
CA GLN A 159 -16.62 -13.69 2.11
C GLN A 159 -16.60 -14.61 0.88
N ASP A 160 -16.24 -14.09 -0.26
CA ASP A 160 -15.91 -14.82 -1.48
C ASP A 160 -14.39 -14.83 -1.67
N LEU A 161 -13.82 -15.97 -2.09
CA LEU A 161 -12.38 -16.14 -2.24
C LEU A 161 -11.80 -15.21 -3.32
N LEU A 162 -12.51 -15.03 -4.42
CA LEU A 162 -12.06 -14.16 -5.51
C LEU A 162 -12.12 -12.69 -5.08
N LEU A 163 -13.16 -12.31 -4.33
CA LEU A 163 -13.27 -10.97 -3.74
C LEU A 163 -12.20 -10.72 -2.68
N ALA A 164 -11.77 -11.73 -1.95
CA ALA A 164 -10.67 -11.60 -1.00
C ALA A 164 -9.32 -11.31 -1.69
N ILE A 165 -9.06 -11.94 -2.86
CA ILE A 165 -7.78 -11.84 -3.60
C ILE A 165 -7.76 -10.66 -4.59
N HIS A 166 -8.91 -10.28 -5.14
CA HIS A 166 -9.03 -9.22 -6.14
C HIS A 166 -8.41 -7.87 -5.72
N PRO A 167 -8.67 -7.30 -4.50
CA PRO A 167 -8.15 -5.98 -4.16
C PRO A 167 -6.63 -5.89 -4.11
N PRO A 168 -5.87 -6.82 -3.52
CA PRO A 168 -4.40 -6.78 -3.57
C PRO A 168 -3.83 -6.79 -4.98
N ILE A 169 -4.39 -7.60 -5.89
CA ILE A 169 -3.97 -7.66 -7.30
C ILE A 169 -4.25 -6.34 -8.00
N LEU A 170 -5.46 -5.80 -7.82
CA LEU A 170 -5.87 -4.52 -8.38
C LEU A 170 -4.96 -3.38 -7.89
N TYR A 171 -4.59 -3.38 -6.60
CA TYR A 171 -3.71 -2.36 -6.02
C TYR A 171 -2.31 -2.39 -6.62
N VAL A 172 -1.71 -3.56 -6.83
CA VAL A 172 -0.41 -3.64 -7.51
C VAL A 172 -0.46 -2.97 -8.88
N GLY A 173 -1.54 -3.17 -9.64
CA GLY A 173 -1.75 -2.53 -10.93
C GLY A 173 -2.02 -1.02 -10.81
N TYR A 174 -3.05 -0.66 -10.07
CA TYR A 174 -3.49 0.73 -9.97
C TYR A 174 -2.45 1.64 -9.30
N VAL A 175 -1.94 1.22 -8.13
CA VAL A 175 -0.92 1.96 -7.40
C VAL A 175 0.42 1.95 -8.12
N GLY A 176 0.71 0.90 -8.92
CA GLY A 176 1.91 0.82 -9.75
C GLY A 176 2.05 1.98 -10.75
N TYR A 177 0.93 2.54 -11.23
CA TYR A 177 0.95 3.75 -12.06
C TYR A 177 1.45 5.01 -11.33
N SER A 178 1.54 5.00 -10.02
CA SER A 178 2.20 6.08 -9.26
C SER A 178 3.66 6.24 -9.65
N LEU A 179 4.36 5.13 -9.90
CA LEU A 179 5.75 5.18 -10.37
C LEU A 179 5.85 5.75 -11.80
N VAL A 180 4.87 5.45 -12.66
CA VAL A 180 4.77 6.03 -14.01
C VAL A 180 4.62 7.55 -13.93
N LEU A 181 3.75 8.04 -13.03
CA LEU A 181 3.62 9.47 -12.75
C LEU A 181 4.95 10.06 -12.23
N SER A 182 5.61 9.34 -11.33
CA SER A 182 6.91 9.77 -10.78
C SER A 182 7.99 9.86 -11.86
N PHE A 183 7.98 8.95 -12.86
CA PHE A 183 8.84 9.02 -14.03
C PHE A 183 8.57 10.26 -14.89
N ALA A 184 7.30 10.60 -15.10
CA ALA A 184 6.92 11.78 -15.86
C ALA A 184 7.42 13.06 -15.17
N VAL A 185 7.15 13.20 -13.88
CA VAL A 185 7.59 14.37 -13.09
C VAL A 185 9.12 14.42 -12.98
N GLY A 186 9.78 13.30 -12.66
CA GLY A 186 11.23 13.22 -12.57
C GLY A 186 11.92 13.53 -13.91
N GLY A 187 11.32 13.09 -15.03
CA GLY A 187 11.80 13.39 -16.38
C GLY A 187 11.70 14.88 -16.71
N MET A 188 10.59 15.51 -16.37
CA MET A 188 10.42 16.97 -16.55
C MET A 188 11.41 17.78 -15.72
N ILE A 189 11.58 17.44 -14.44
CA ILE A 189 12.53 18.15 -13.54
C ILE A 189 13.99 18.01 -14.02
N SER A 190 14.33 16.82 -14.55
CA SER A 190 15.70 16.52 -15.01
C SER A 190 15.96 16.88 -16.47
N ASN A 191 14.98 17.43 -17.20
CA ASN A 191 15.01 17.61 -18.65
C ASN A 191 15.46 16.36 -19.42
N LYS A 192 15.02 15.18 -18.94
CA LYS A 192 15.38 13.86 -19.46
C LYS A 192 14.11 13.12 -19.92
N VAL A 193 13.49 13.65 -20.96
CA VAL A 193 12.33 13.00 -21.64
C VAL A 193 12.76 12.70 -23.08
N ASP A 194 13.41 11.56 -23.24
CA ASP A 194 13.97 11.11 -24.49
C ASP A 194 13.68 9.60 -24.71
N ARG A 195 14.29 9.00 -25.72
CA ARG A 195 14.12 7.58 -26.02
C ARG A 195 14.58 6.66 -24.88
N GLU A 196 15.70 6.99 -24.20
CA GLU A 196 16.18 6.20 -23.08
C GLU A 196 15.21 6.25 -21.90
N TRP A 197 14.62 7.42 -21.62
CA TRP A 197 13.57 7.59 -20.63
C TRP A 197 12.38 6.66 -20.92
N ALA A 198 11.92 6.61 -22.17
CA ALA A 198 10.82 5.73 -22.57
C ALA A 198 11.17 4.23 -22.39
N GLU A 199 12.41 3.84 -22.72
CA GLU A 199 12.92 2.47 -22.52
C GLU A 199 12.97 2.09 -21.02
N TRP A 200 13.35 3.03 -20.14
CA TRP A 200 13.35 2.80 -18.69
C TRP A 200 11.95 2.73 -18.09
N LEU A 201 11.00 3.51 -18.62
CA LEU A 201 9.62 3.56 -18.16
C LEU A 201 8.83 2.30 -18.56
N HIS A 202 9.05 1.80 -19.76
CA HIS A 202 8.27 0.74 -20.39
C HIS A 202 8.02 -0.50 -19.51
N PRO A 203 9.00 -1.11 -18.82
CA PRO A 203 8.74 -2.28 -17.98
C PRO A 203 7.81 -1.99 -16.81
N TRP A 204 7.86 -0.78 -16.26
CA TRP A 204 7.00 -0.39 -15.13
C TRP A 204 5.55 -0.20 -15.56
N VAL A 205 5.34 0.40 -16.73
CA VAL A 205 4.00 0.51 -17.33
C VAL A 205 3.42 -0.88 -17.59
N LEU A 206 4.22 -1.81 -18.16
CA LEU A 206 3.76 -3.18 -18.43
C LEU A 206 3.38 -3.93 -17.16
N ILE A 207 4.20 -3.86 -16.11
CA ILE A 207 3.89 -4.49 -14.83
C ILE A 207 2.58 -3.94 -14.27
N ALA A 208 2.44 -2.63 -14.19
CA ALA A 208 1.23 -2.00 -13.70
C ALA A 208 0.00 -2.37 -14.53
N TRP A 209 0.13 -2.36 -15.86
CA TRP A 209 -0.94 -2.71 -16.79
C TRP A 209 -1.38 -4.18 -16.67
N ILE A 210 -0.44 -5.12 -16.55
CA ILE A 210 -0.75 -6.55 -16.38
C ILE A 210 -1.57 -6.77 -15.11
N PHE A 211 -1.11 -6.26 -13.97
CA PHE A 211 -1.81 -6.42 -12.70
C PHE A 211 -3.17 -5.70 -12.69
N LEU A 212 -3.25 -4.52 -13.30
CA LEU A 212 -4.53 -3.79 -13.43
C LEU A 212 -5.52 -4.59 -14.28
N THR A 213 -5.08 -5.12 -15.42
CA THR A 213 -5.92 -5.92 -16.32
C THR A 213 -6.41 -7.20 -15.63
N LEU A 214 -5.51 -7.90 -14.92
CA LEU A 214 -5.88 -9.08 -14.14
C LEU A 214 -6.87 -8.74 -13.02
N GLY A 215 -6.63 -7.64 -12.30
CA GLY A 215 -7.53 -7.17 -11.25
C GLY A 215 -8.92 -6.82 -11.80
N ILE A 216 -8.99 -6.07 -12.89
CA ILE A 216 -10.28 -5.74 -13.54
C ILE A 216 -10.97 -7.02 -14.03
N GLY A 217 -10.24 -7.95 -14.67
CA GLY A 217 -10.77 -9.22 -15.14
C GLY A 217 -11.39 -10.06 -14.01
N LEU A 218 -10.72 -10.14 -12.86
CA LEU A 218 -11.26 -10.80 -11.67
C LEU A 218 -12.53 -10.11 -11.16
N GLY A 219 -12.54 -8.77 -11.11
CA GLY A 219 -13.71 -8.00 -10.69
C GLY A 219 -14.92 -8.20 -11.60
N LEU A 220 -14.72 -8.21 -12.91
CA LEU A 220 -15.80 -8.48 -13.90
C LEU A 220 -16.37 -9.91 -13.76
N SER A 221 -15.50 -10.91 -13.56
CA SER A 221 -15.92 -12.29 -13.32
C SER A 221 -16.84 -12.39 -12.10
N LEU A 222 -16.55 -11.65 -11.04
CA LEU A 222 -17.35 -11.61 -9.81
C LEU A 222 -18.74 -11.03 -10.03
N ILE A 223 -18.87 -9.95 -10.80
CA ILE A 223 -20.16 -9.33 -11.12
C ILE A 223 -21.03 -10.34 -11.87
N HIS A 224 -20.48 -11.08 -12.84
CA HIS A 224 -21.23 -12.07 -13.62
C HIS A 224 -21.61 -13.33 -12.84
N ILE A 225 -20.85 -13.72 -11.82
CA ILE A 225 -21.11 -14.94 -11.03
C ILE A 225 -22.06 -14.65 -9.85
N SER A 226 -21.96 -13.49 -9.20
CA SER A 226 -22.71 -13.17 -7.99
C SER A 226 -24.06 -12.49 -8.24
N GLU A 227 -24.22 -11.72 -9.31
CA GLU A 227 -25.51 -11.04 -9.61
C GLU A 227 -26.68 -11.97 -9.94
N PRO A 228 -26.53 -13.06 -10.71
CA PRO A 228 -27.68 -13.95 -11.00
C PRO A 228 -28.32 -14.57 -9.77
N THR A 229 -27.57 -14.77 -8.70
CA THR A 229 -28.10 -15.37 -7.45
C THR A 229 -28.77 -14.36 -6.52
N ARG A 230 -28.51 -13.07 -6.71
CA ARG A 230 -29.07 -12.00 -5.87
C ARG A 230 -30.46 -11.52 -6.30
N GLN A 231 -30.88 -11.81 -7.55
CA GLN A 231 -32.20 -11.41 -8.09
C GLN A 231 -33.33 -12.34 -7.65
N TRP A 232 -33.06 -13.47 -6.98
CA TRP A 232 -34.05 -14.48 -6.62
C TRP A 232 -34.23 -14.69 -5.11
N SER A 233 -33.60 -13.84 -4.30
CA SER A 233 -33.75 -13.79 -2.84
C SER A 233 -34.37 -12.47 -2.39
#